data_7a863cd875a18dc2193073d19e17c203
#
_entry.id   7a863cd875a18dc2193073d19e17c203
#
_cell.length_a   1.000
_cell.length_b   1.000
_cell.length_c   1.000
_cell.angle_alpha   90.00
_cell.angle_beta   90.00
_cell.angle_gamma   90.00
#
_symmetry.space_group_name_H-M   'P 1'
#
loop_
_entity.id
_entity.type
_entity.pdbx_description
1 polymer ?
#
loop_
_entity_poly.entity_id
_entity_poly.type
_entity_poly.pdbx_seq_one_letter_code
_entity_poly.pdbx_strand_id
1 'polypeptide(L)'
;MNSIPQSSQQLVELLKSKSLHISAAESCTAGLFSSSLASIPGASSVMEYGFVTYSAAAKMNLVSVKPDTIKNYTVYSGPVAAQMAIGAAQKSGAELGVGITGIAGPHAESQPAGTVYIAVANSEIQNVFVRRYLFQDHDRNIIRQKAVLASMDLVTAVITSTGRQPHFAWSCSPAIIHTVTESKTHSF
;
A
#
# COMPACT_ATOMS: atom_id res chain seq x y z
N MET A 1 8.62 -18.21 -3.77
CA MET A 1 7.90 -17.11 -3.14
C MET A 1 7.71 -17.42 -1.67
N ASN A 2 7.91 -16.43 -0.79
CA ASN A 2 7.59 -16.58 0.62
C ASN A 2 6.06 -16.68 0.79
N SER A 3 5.61 -17.41 1.80
CA SER A 3 4.21 -17.38 2.21
C SER A 3 3.87 -16.08 2.97
N ILE A 4 2.58 -15.74 3.07
CA ILE A 4 2.16 -14.56 3.87
C ILE A 4 2.68 -14.64 5.31
N PRO A 5 2.60 -15.78 6.05
CA PRO A 5 3.16 -15.87 7.40
C PRO A 5 4.66 -15.60 7.47
N GLN A 6 5.45 -16.12 6.51
CA GLN A 6 6.89 -15.87 6.47
C GLN A 6 7.22 -14.41 6.20
N SER A 7 6.56 -13.78 5.21
CA SER A 7 6.75 -12.36 4.91
C SER A 7 6.31 -11.46 6.05
N SER A 8 5.21 -11.81 6.74
CA SER A 8 4.74 -11.08 7.92
C SER A 8 5.74 -11.14 9.07
N GLN A 9 6.30 -12.33 9.35
CA GLN A 9 7.32 -12.51 10.39
C GLN A 9 8.55 -11.64 10.09
N GLN A 10 9.08 -11.74 8.86
CA GLN A 10 10.25 -10.96 8.42
C GLN A 10 10.00 -9.45 8.51
N LEU A 11 8.82 -8.98 8.11
CA LEU A 11 8.48 -7.57 8.15
C LEU A 11 8.35 -7.07 9.60
N VAL A 12 7.68 -7.81 10.49
CA VAL A 12 7.56 -7.44 11.91
C VAL A 12 8.93 -7.38 12.57
N GLU A 13 9.82 -8.34 12.31
CA GLU A 13 11.19 -8.34 12.83
C GLU A 13 12.00 -7.13 12.31
N LEU A 14 11.88 -6.83 11.01
CA LEU A 14 12.54 -5.67 10.40
C LEU A 14 12.06 -4.37 11.03
N LEU A 15 10.75 -4.17 11.18
CA LEU A 15 10.16 -2.98 11.82
C LEU A 15 10.67 -2.82 13.25
N LYS A 16 10.67 -3.91 14.05
CA LYS A 16 11.24 -3.91 15.41
C LYS A 16 12.71 -3.51 15.43
N SER A 17 13.53 -4.07 14.54
CA SER A 17 14.97 -3.79 14.47
C SER A 17 15.29 -2.34 14.12
N LYS A 18 14.35 -1.64 13.48
CA LYS A 18 14.47 -0.24 13.07
C LYS A 18 13.68 0.72 13.97
N SER A 19 12.97 0.22 14.97
CA SER A 19 12.07 1.01 15.83
C SER A 19 11.04 1.81 15.01
N LEU A 20 10.50 1.20 13.94
CA LEU A 20 9.51 1.81 13.06
C LEU A 20 8.13 1.25 13.34
N HIS A 21 7.12 2.13 13.33
CA HIS A 21 5.72 1.76 13.40
C HIS A 21 5.06 1.86 12.02
N ILE A 22 4.03 1.04 11.81
CA ILE A 22 3.33 0.94 10.53
C ILE A 22 1.82 1.02 10.72
N SER A 23 1.15 1.69 9.80
CA SER A 23 -0.31 1.68 9.67
C SER A 23 -0.72 1.47 8.23
N ALA A 24 -1.88 0.87 8.00
CA ALA A 24 -2.35 0.57 6.65
C ALA A 24 -3.77 1.09 6.39
N ALA A 25 -4.00 1.61 5.19
CA ALA A 25 -5.31 1.88 4.62
C ALA A 25 -5.58 0.90 3.48
N GLU A 26 -6.53 0.02 3.68
CA GLU A 26 -6.82 -1.12 2.82
C GLU A 26 -8.18 -1.00 2.13
N SER A 27 -8.21 -1.23 0.83
CA SER A 27 -9.43 -1.30 0.04
C SER A 27 -9.69 -2.74 -0.42
N CYS A 28 -9.11 -3.18 -1.52
CA CYS A 28 -9.36 -4.52 -2.06
C CYS A 28 -8.89 -5.66 -1.15
N THR A 29 -7.91 -5.44 -0.30
CA THR A 29 -7.42 -6.41 0.69
C THR A 29 -8.30 -6.50 1.94
N ALA A 30 -9.06 -5.45 2.25
CA ALA A 30 -10.09 -5.41 3.30
C ALA A 30 -9.60 -5.91 4.66
N GLY A 31 -8.45 -5.44 5.13
CA GLY A 31 -7.87 -5.80 6.42
C GLY A 31 -6.93 -7.01 6.39
N LEU A 32 -6.72 -7.64 5.23
CA LEU A 32 -5.87 -8.83 5.13
C LEU A 32 -4.39 -8.53 5.42
N PHE A 33 -3.87 -7.38 4.98
CA PHE A 33 -2.50 -6.95 5.29
C PHE A 33 -2.33 -6.76 6.80
N SER A 34 -3.21 -5.99 7.42
CA SER A 34 -3.19 -5.72 8.86
C SER A 34 -3.37 -6.99 9.69
N SER A 35 -4.32 -7.83 9.31
CA SER A 35 -4.57 -9.13 9.97
C SER A 35 -3.36 -10.06 9.85
N SER A 36 -2.67 -10.05 8.71
CA SER A 36 -1.47 -10.88 8.51
C SER A 36 -0.33 -10.45 9.43
N LEU A 37 -0.11 -9.15 9.63
CA LEU A 37 0.88 -8.66 10.59
C LEU A 37 0.45 -8.99 12.02
N ALA A 38 -0.81 -8.75 12.37
CA ALA A 38 -1.34 -9.01 13.71
C ALA A 38 -1.27 -10.49 14.11
N SER A 39 -1.18 -11.42 13.15
CA SER A 39 -0.99 -12.86 13.43
C SER A 39 0.39 -13.20 14.00
N ILE A 40 1.35 -12.27 13.95
CA ILE A 40 2.73 -12.50 14.40
C ILE A 40 2.88 -12.06 15.87
N PRO A 41 3.42 -12.91 16.74
CA PRO A 41 3.67 -12.56 18.14
C PRO A 41 4.51 -11.28 18.27
N GLY A 42 4.01 -10.33 19.04
CA GLY A 42 4.66 -9.05 19.27
C GLY A 42 4.47 -8.03 18.14
N ALA A 43 3.55 -8.23 17.20
CA ALA A 43 3.17 -7.24 16.19
C ALA A 43 2.62 -5.94 16.81
N SER A 44 2.05 -6.01 18.03
CA SER A 44 1.54 -4.84 18.75
C SER A 44 2.61 -3.79 19.09
N SER A 45 3.89 -4.13 19.01
CA SER A 45 4.97 -3.15 19.20
C SER A 45 5.34 -2.37 17.94
N VAL A 46 4.75 -2.68 16.80
CA VAL A 46 5.09 -2.04 15.52
C VAL A 46 3.85 -1.66 14.69
N MET A 47 2.69 -2.24 14.97
CA MET A 47 1.48 -1.96 14.23
C MET A 47 0.55 -1.07 15.05
N GLU A 48 0.17 0.09 14.48
CA GLU A 48 -0.70 1.06 15.14
C GLU A 48 -2.16 0.92 14.69
N TYR A 49 -2.44 1.11 13.38
CA TYR A 49 -3.81 1.11 12.85
C TYR A 49 -3.95 0.31 11.57
N GLY A 50 -5.09 -0.36 11.41
CA GLY A 50 -5.57 -0.93 10.16
C GLY A 50 -6.91 -0.30 9.76
N PHE A 51 -6.89 0.61 8.77
CA PHE A 51 -8.09 1.26 8.25
C PHE A 51 -8.65 0.47 7.07
N VAL A 52 -9.87 -0.05 7.17
CA VAL A 52 -10.57 -0.63 6.02
C VAL A 52 -11.33 0.49 5.30
N THR A 53 -10.73 0.99 4.22
CA THR A 53 -11.22 2.12 3.42
C THR A 53 -11.86 1.64 2.12
N TYR A 54 -12.91 0.82 2.24
CA TYR A 54 -13.46 0.07 1.10
C TYR A 54 -14.18 0.94 0.09
N SER A 55 -14.93 1.95 0.55
CA SER A 55 -15.66 2.91 -0.29
C SER A 55 -14.88 4.21 -0.51
N ALA A 56 -15.31 5.03 -1.48
CA ALA A 56 -14.81 6.38 -1.66
C ALA A 56 -15.02 7.24 -0.40
N ALA A 57 -16.20 7.15 0.22
CA ALA A 57 -16.51 7.85 1.46
C ALA A 57 -15.56 7.45 2.60
N ALA A 58 -15.28 6.14 2.76
CA ALA A 58 -14.35 5.67 3.78
C ALA A 58 -12.91 6.19 3.54
N LYS A 59 -12.45 6.24 2.28
CA LYS A 59 -11.15 6.82 1.93
C LYS A 59 -11.06 8.30 2.32
N MET A 60 -12.12 9.08 2.05
CA MET A 60 -12.17 10.49 2.41
C MET A 60 -12.25 10.70 3.92
N ASN A 61 -13.15 10.00 4.59
CA ASN A 61 -13.46 10.25 6.01
C ASN A 61 -12.38 9.71 6.95
N LEU A 62 -11.82 8.52 6.68
CA LEU A 62 -10.89 7.87 7.60
C LEU A 62 -9.44 8.32 7.38
N VAL A 63 -9.02 8.47 6.13
CA VAL A 63 -7.61 8.77 5.78
C VAL A 63 -7.45 9.99 4.89
N SER A 64 -8.45 10.87 4.86
CA SER A 64 -8.39 12.21 4.26
C SER A 64 -8.01 12.25 2.78
N VAL A 65 -8.38 11.22 2.00
CA VAL A 65 -8.24 11.26 0.53
C VAL A 65 -9.09 12.39 -0.02
N LYS A 66 -8.52 13.24 -0.87
CA LYS A 66 -9.20 14.42 -1.42
C LYS A 66 -10.29 14.01 -2.43
N PRO A 67 -11.50 14.59 -2.36
CA PRO A 67 -12.57 14.32 -3.32
C PRO A 67 -12.14 14.53 -4.77
N ASP A 68 -11.39 15.60 -5.05
CA ASP A 68 -10.89 15.92 -6.38
C ASP A 68 -9.92 14.86 -6.91
N THR A 69 -9.12 14.23 -6.04
CA THR A 69 -8.24 13.12 -6.44
C THR A 69 -9.04 11.92 -6.91
N ILE A 70 -10.11 11.58 -6.18
CA ILE A 70 -11.01 10.49 -6.58
C ILE A 70 -11.73 10.83 -7.90
N LYS A 71 -12.22 12.06 -8.03
CA LYS A 71 -12.91 12.53 -9.23
C LYS A 71 -12.02 12.50 -10.48
N ASN A 72 -10.77 12.91 -10.35
CA ASN A 72 -9.85 13.04 -11.48
C ASN A 72 -9.15 11.72 -11.85
N TYR A 73 -8.91 10.82 -10.89
CA TYR A 73 -8.07 9.63 -11.07
C TYR A 73 -8.77 8.30 -10.75
N THR A 74 -10.04 8.34 -10.37
CA THR A 74 -10.82 7.19 -9.87
C THR A 74 -10.31 6.65 -8.52
N VAL A 75 -11.12 5.78 -7.87
CA VAL A 75 -10.75 5.15 -6.58
C VAL A 75 -9.63 4.11 -6.71
N TYR A 76 -9.33 3.66 -7.93
CA TYR A 76 -8.32 2.65 -8.24
C TYR A 76 -7.15 3.30 -8.99
N SER A 77 -6.35 4.10 -8.28
CA SER A 77 -5.26 4.87 -8.90
C SER A 77 -4.08 5.07 -7.97
N GLY A 78 -2.91 5.36 -8.55
CA GLY A 78 -1.69 5.68 -7.80
C GLY A 78 -1.85 6.88 -6.88
N PRO A 79 -2.41 8.03 -7.35
CA PRO A 79 -2.66 9.19 -6.50
C PRO A 79 -3.55 8.90 -5.30
N VAL A 80 -4.59 8.06 -5.46
CA VAL A 80 -5.45 7.66 -4.35
C VAL A 80 -4.70 6.74 -3.38
N ALA A 81 -3.93 5.74 -3.87
CA ALA A 81 -3.09 4.91 -3.01
C ALA A 81 -2.08 5.74 -2.21
N ALA A 82 -1.45 6.74 -2.84
CA ALA A 82 -0.51 7.65 -2.17
C ALA A 82 -1.18 8.42 -1.03
N GLN A 83 -2.35 9.01 -1.28
CA GLN A 83 -3.08 9.74 -0.23
C GLN A 83 -3.59 8.81 0.88
N MET A 84 -3.98 7.58 0.56
CA MET A 84 -4.34 6.58 1.56
C MET A 84 -3.14 6.25 2.46
N ALA A 85 -1.95 6.06 1.89
CA ALA A 85 -0.72 5.80 2.66
C ALA A 85 -0.35 6.96 3.57
N ILE A 86 -0.33 8.18 3.03
CA ILE A 86 -0.05 9.41 3.79
C ILE A 86 -1.06 9.55 4.93
N GLY A 87 -2.35 9.42 4.61
CA GLY A 87 -3.41 9.55 5.60
C GLY A 87 -3.35 8.50 6.70
N ALA A 88 -2.98 7.25 6.37
CA ALA A 88 -2.79 6.21 7.38
C ALA A 88 -1.66 6.57 8.36
N ALA A 89 -0.49 7.00 7.86
CA ALA A 89 0.62 7.45 8.69
C ALA A 89 0.23 8.66 9.57
N GLN A 90 -0.37 9.70 8.97
CA GLN A 90 -0.74 10.91 9.69
C GLN A 90 -1.79 10.68 10.78
N LYS A 91 -2.80 9.83 10.52
CA LYS A 91 -3.87 9.55 11.49
C LYS A 91 -3.42 8.72 12.68
N SER A 92 -2.41 7.89 12.48
CA SER A 92 -1.87 7.01 13.52
C SER A 92 -0.64 7.58 14.23
N GLY A 93 0.09 8.50 13.59
CA GLY A 93 1.41 8.94 14.04
C GLY A 93 2.55 7.96 13.70
N ALA A 94 2.26 6.89 12.94
CA ALA A 94 3.27 5.92 12.52
C ALA A 94 4.27 6.52 11.50
N GLU A 95 5.52 6.07 11.53
CA GLU A 95 6.54 6.48 10.56
C GLU A 95 6.21 5.99 9.16
N LEU A 96 5.55 4.83 9.05
CA LEU A 96 5.18 4.21 7.78
C LEU A 96 3.67 4.09 7.63
N GLY A 97 3.17 4.55 6.48
CA GLY A 97 1.80 4.33 6.06
C GLY A 97 1.74 3.50 4.78
N VAL A 98 0.82 2.54 4.71
CA VAL A 98 0.59 1.71 3.52
C VAL A 98 -0.79 2.03 2.97
N GLY A 99 -0.89 2.27 1.66
CA GLY A 99 -2.15 2.46 0.94
C GLY A 99 -2.33 1.38 -0.13
N ILE A 100 -3.40 0.60 -0.05
CA ILE A 100 -3.68 -0.49 -0.98
C ILE A 100 -5.05 -0.29 -1.60
N THR A 101 -5.11 -0.04 -2.91
CA THR A 101 -6.36 0.06 -3.65
C THR A 101 -6.26 -0.65 -4.99
N GLY A 102 -7.35 -1.24 -5.47
CA GLY A 102 -7.32 -1.97 -6.74
C GLY A 102 -8.56 -2.82 -6.98
N ILE A 103 -8.52 -3.56 -8.08
CA ILE A 103 -9.61 -4.35 -8.62
C ILE A 103 -9.27 -5.83 -8.47
N ALA A 104 -9.82 -6.48 -7.45
CA ALA A 104 -9.63 -7.91 -7.21
C ALA A 104 -10.73 -8.79 -7.84
N GLY A 105 -11.71 -8.22 -8.50
CA GLY A 105 -12.83 -8.95 -9.11
C GLY A 105 -13.01 -8.63 -10.59
N PRO A 106 -13.87 -9.41 -11.31
CA PRO A 106 -13.96 -9.34 -12.77
C PRO A 106 -14.61 -8.04 -13.30
N HIS A 107 -15.18 -7.22 -12.46
CA HIS A 107 -15.98 -6.07 -12.89
C HIS A 107 -15.39 -4.74 -12.40
N ALA A 108 -14.58 -4.11 -13.24
CA ALA A 108 -14.37 -2.67 -13.19
C ALA A 108 -14.29 -2.15 -14.63
N GLU A 109 -15.14 -1.19 -14.93
CA GLU A 109 -15.27 -0.62 -16.27
C GLU A 109 -14.01 0.14 -16.75
N SER A 110 -13.11 0.50 -15.85
CA SER A 110 -12.00 1.41 -16.15
C SER A 110 -10.62 0.76 -16.27
N GLN A 111 -10.40 -0.42 -15.70
CA GLN A 111 -9.10 -1.10 -15.68
C GLN A 111 -9.25 -2.61 -15.57
N PRO A 112 -8.27 -3.42 -16.06
CA PRO A 112 -8.31 -4.88 -15.95
C PRO A 112 -8.38 -5.35 -14.51
N ALA A 113 -9.10 -6.46 -14.27
CA ALA A 113 -9.05 -7.19 -13.01
C ALA A 113 -7.58 -7.55 -12.67
N GLY A 114 -7.24 -7.54 -11.40
CA GLY A 114 -5.87 -7.73 -10.93
C GLY A 114 -5.03 -6.46 -10.90
N THR A 115 -5.53 -5.32 -11.40
CA THR A 115 -4.84 -4.04 -11.25
C THR A 115 -4.91 -3.58 -9.80
N VAL A 116 -3.74 -3.46 -9.17
CA VAL A 116 -3.60 -2.99 -7.77
C VAL A 116 -2.53 -1.91 -7.70
N TYR A 117 -2.84 -0.82 -7.02
CA TYR A 117 -1.90 0.23 -6.66
C TYR A 117 -1.56 0.11 -5.18
N ILE A 118 -0.28 0.06 -4.89
CA ILE A 118 0.27 -0.02 -3.54
C ILE A 118 1.18 1.19 -3.34
N ALA A 119 0.97 1.90 -2.24
CA ALA A 119 1.81 3.02 -1.85
C ALA A 119 2.37 2.80 -0.45
N VAL A 120 3.60 3.25 -0.23
CA VAL A 120 4.24 3.32 1.08
C VAL A 120 4.69 4.76 1.29
N ALA A 121 4.12 5.42 2.29
CA ALA A 121 4.56 6.72 2.78
C ALA A 121 5.58 6.49 3.91
N ASN A 122 6.69 7.21 3.86
CA ASN A 122 7.67 7.26 4.94
C ASN A 122 7.79 8.72 5.40
N SER A 123 7.33 9.00 6.62
CA SER A 123 7.28 10.35 7.19
C SER A 123 8.66 10.90 7.53
N GLU A 124 9.65 10.05 7.88
CA GLU A 124 11.00 10.46 8.21
C GLU A 124 11.71 11.09 7.01
N ILE A 125 11.57 10.50 5.83
CA ILE A 125 12.18 11.02 4.59
C ILE A 125 11.21 11.85 3.75
N GLN A 126 9.97 12.06 4.23
CA GLN A 126 8.90 12.80 3.56
C GLN A 126 8.63 12.35 2.12
N ASN A 127 8.71 11.06 1.85
CA ASN A 127 8.53 10.48 0.54
C ASN A 127 7.39 9.46 0.50
N VAL A 128 6.80 9.31 -0.68
CA VAL A 128 5.79 8.30 -0.97
C VAL A 128 6.20 7.49 -2.20
N PHE A 129 6.28 6.20 -2.02
CA PHE A 129 6.61 5.25 -3.08
C PHE A 129 5.34 4.59 -3.57
N VAL A 130 5.07 4.62 -4.87
CA VAL A 130 3.86 4.05 -5.46
C VAL A 130 4.24 3.03 -6.54
N ARG A 131 3.63 1.85 -6.49
CA ARG A 131 3.74 0.84 -7.55
C ARG A 131 2.36 0.42 -8.04
N ARG A 132 2.26 0.22 -9.35
CA ARG A 132 1.15 -0.45 -10.00
C ARG A 132 1.53 -1.89 -10.26
N TYR A 133 0.63 -2.80 -9.92
CA TYR A 133 0.73 -4.23 -10.20
C TYR A 133 -0.44 -4.64 -11.10
N LEU A 134 -0.19 -5.63 -11.96
CA LEU A 134 -1.22 -6.32 -12.72
C LEU A 134 -1.06 -7.82 -12.44
N PHE A 135 -1.84 -8.33 -11.49
CA PHE A 135 -1.85 -9.75 -11.15
C PHE A 135 -2.73 -10.49 -12.14
N GLN A 136 -2.10 -11.30 -12.99
CA GLN A 136 -2.81 -12.15 -13.97
C GLN A 136 -3.39 -13.37 -13.25
N ASP A 137 -4.51 -13.17 -12.59
CA ASP A 137 -5.25 -14.21 -11.89
C ASP A 137 -6.76 -13.95 -12.01
N HIS A 138 -7.55 -15.02 -11.94
CA HIS A 138 -9.00 -14.94 -11.99
C HIS A 138 -9.65 -15.09 -10.63
N ASP A 139 -8.92 -15.60 -9.62
CA ASP A 139 -9.41 -15.74 -8.25
C ASP A 139 -9.16 -14.45 -7.46
N ARG A 140 -10.27 -13.89 -6.99
CA ARG A 140 -10.26 -12.69 -6.16
C ARG A 140 -9.38 -12.83 -4.90
N ASN A 141 -9.42 -13.98 -4.24
CA ASN A 141 -8.66 -14.18 -3.02
C ASN A 141 -7.16 -14.33 -3.30
N ILE A 142 -6.80 -14.95 -4.42
CA ILE A 142 -5.40 -15.02 -4.86
C ILE A 142 -4.87 -13.62 -5.18
N ILE A 143 -5.64 -12.78 -5.89
CA ILE A 143 -5.25 -11.38 -6.14
C ILE A 143 -5.03 -10.62 -4.83
N ARG A 144 -5.93 -10.77 -3.84
CA ARG A 144 -5.78 -10.15 -2.52
C ARG A 144 -4.52 -10.61 -1.79
N GLN A 145 -4.23 -11.91 -1.81
CA GLN A 145 -3.02 -12.48 -1.20
C GLN A 145 -1.74 -11.98 -1.89
N LYS A 146 -1.72 -11.94 -3.22
CA LYS A 146 -0.61 -11.38 -4.00
C LYS A 146 -0.41 -9.89 -3.70
N ALA A 147 -1.48 -9.12 -3.54
CA ALA A 147 -1.41 -7.72 -3.17
C ALA A 147 -0.81 -7.52 -1.76
N VAL A 148 -1.16 -8.38 -0.79
CA VAL A 148 -0.56 -8.35 0.56
C VAL A 148 0.93 -8.64 0.51
N LEU A 149 1.35 -9.71 -0.19
CA LEU A 149 2.77 -10.03 -0.35
C LEU A 149 3.55 -8.89 -1.01
N ALA A 150 3.03 -8.35 -2.12
CA ALA A 150 3.64 -7.23 -2.82
C ALA A 150 3.72 -5.96 -1.95
N SER A 151 2.76 -5.76 -1.03
CA SER A 151 2.80 -4.66 -0.08
C SER A 151 3.92 -4.83 0.95
N MET A 152 4.10 -6.04 1.48
CA MET A 152 5.19 -6.36 2.41
C MET A 152 6.56 -6.20 1.75
N ASP A 153 6.69 -6.67 0.50
CA ASP A 153 7.93 -6.51 -0.29
C ASP A 153 8.25 -5.03 -0.53
N LEU A 154 7.24 -4.22 -0.87
CA LEU A 154 7.45 -2.78 -1.09
C LEU A 154 7.85 -2.06 0.20
N VAL A 155 7.20 -2.37 1.33
CA VAL A 155 7.59 -1.80 2.65
C VAL A 155 9.03 -2.20 2.99
N THR A 156 9.39 -3.47 2.84
CA THR A 156 10.75 -3.96 3.08
C THR A 156 11.77 -3.22 2.20
N ALA A 157 11.47 -3.05 0.90
CA ALA A 157 12.33 -2.33 -0.02
C ALA A 157 12.51 -0.85 0.39
N VAL A 158 11.46 -0.19 0.84
CA VAL A 158 11.51 1.22 1.31
C VAL A 158 12.37 1.34 2.57
N ILE A 159 12.25 0.42 3.53
CA ILE A 159 13.04 0.44 4.77
C ILE A 159 14.52 0.13 4.49
N THR A 160 14.81 -0.79 3.56
CA THR A 160 16.18 -1.28 3.32
C THR A 160 16.94 -0.47 2.27
N SER A 161 16.27 0.37 1.49
CA SER A 161 16.92 1.23 0.49
C SER A 161 17.68 2.39 1.15
N THR A 162 18.84 2.10 1.72
CA THR A 162 19.77 3.11 2.20
C THR A 162 20.39 3.86 1.02
N GLY A 163 19.88 5.06 0.73
CA GLY A 163 20.55 6.04 -0.14
C GLY A 163 20.41 5.88 -1.66
N ARG A 164 19.84 4.82 -2.17
CA ARG A 164 19.39 4.74 -3.58
C ARG A 164 17.89 4.91 -3.64
N GLN A 165 17.43 6.06 -4.11
CA GLN A 165 16.01 6.25 -4.37
C GLN A 165 15.53 5.14 -5.30
N PRO A 166 14.52 4.33 -4.91
CA PRO A 166 13.79 3.55 -5.91
C PRO A 166 13.24 4.58 -6.92
N HIS A 167 13.35 4.31 -8.21
CA HIS A 167 13.12 5.26 -9.31
C HIS A 167 11.71 5.88 -9.42
N PHE A 168 10.93 5.97 -8.35
CA PHE A 168 9.57 6.53 -8.34
C PHE A 168 9.27 7.21 -7.00
N ALA A 169 9.72 8.45 -6.84
CA ALA A 169 9.29 9.31 -5.76
C ALA A 169 8.15 10.22 -6.23
N TRP A 170 7.01 10.18 -5.55
CA TRP A 170 5.99 11.21 -5.65
C TRP A 170 6.27 12.25 -4.58
N SER A 171 6.69 13.44 -4.96
CA SER A 171 6.73 14.56 -4.01
C SER A 171 5.30 15.09 -3.83
N CYS A 172 4.88 15.30 -2.59
CA CYS A 172 3.58 15.88 -2.24
C CYS A 172 3.45 17.38 -2.52
N SER A 173 4.25 17.94 -3.41
CA SER A 173 4.03 19.28 -3.92
C SER A 173 2.97 19.24 -5.03
N PRO A 174 1.98 20.16 -5.07
CA PRO A 174 0.92 20.14 -6.09
C PRO A 174 1.38 20.29 -7.53
N ALA A 175 2.67 20.49 -7.77
CA ALA A 175 3.21 20.90 -9.08
C ALA A 175 3.98 19.83 -9.86
N ILE A 176 4.22 18.62 -9.33
CA ILE A 176 5.04 17.62 -10.05
C ILE A 176 4.37 16.25 -10.02
N ILE A 177 3.49 16.03 -11.00
CA ILE A 177 3.03 14.70 -11.40
C ILE A 177 3.98 14.22 -12.49
N HIS A 178 5.01 13.45 -12.17
CA HIS A 178 5.82 12.75 -13.14
C HIS A 178 5.45 11.27 -13.21
N THR A 179 5.02 10.91 -14.39
CA THR A 179 4.82 9.62 -15.07
C THR A 179 5.13 8.35 -14.28
N VAL A 180 4.09 7.54 -14.12
CA VAL A 180 4.15 6.12 -13.78
C VAL A 180 4.86 5.38 -14.92
N THR A 181 6.07 4.88 -14.73
CA THR A 181 6.66 3.92 -15.67
C THR A 181 6.15 2.52 -15.32
N GLU A 182 5.62 1.86 -16.32
CA GLU A 182 5.16 0.48 -16.25
C GLU A 182 6.36 -0.44 -15.94
N SER A 183 6.31 -1.14 -14.80
CA SER A 183 7.19 -2.28 -14.59
C SER A 183 6.68 -3.44 -15.42
N LYS A 184 7.57 -3.99 -16.26
CA LYS A 184 7.34 -5.16 -17.09
C LYS A 184 6.67 -6.28 -16.31
N THR A 185 5.68 -6.90 -16.96
CA THR A 185 5.06 -8.17 -16.57
C THR A 185 6.14 -9.18 -16.10
N HIS A 186 6.12 -9.51 -14.83
CA HIS A 186 6.77 -10.71 -14.36
C HIS A 186 5.75 -11.84 -14.49
N SER A 187 5.92 -12.64 -15.54
CA SER A 187 5.32 -13.98 -15.64
C SER A 187 5.98 -14.86 -14.57
N PHE A 188 5.18 -15.36 -13.67
CA PHE A 188 5.51 -16.42 -12.73
C PHE A 188 4.54 -17.57 -12.90
#